data_44951c89042b4ede7748d1a72556046a
#
_entry.id   44951c89042b4ede7748d1a72556046a
#
_cell.length_a   1.000
_cell.length_b   1.000
_cell.length_c   1.000
_cell.angle_alpha   90.00
_cell.angle_beta   90.00
_cell.angle_gamma   90.00
#
_symmetry.space_group_name_H-M   'P 1'
#
loop_
_entity.id
_entity.type
_entity.pdbx_description
1 polymer ?
#
loop_
_entity_poly.entity_id
_entity_poly.type
_entity_poly.pdbx_seq_one_letter_code
_entity_poly.pdbx_strand_id
1 'polypeptide(L)'
;MFKRKKSTKGTKKKLFSEELINAKDIIAPASIKINSSDGEIGEILTKTYFIFSYPRYLNTGWLSPIINLDTPLDISFFLHPIETETILKQLRRKVTEVQAELNEREEKGLISDPALETAFHDLEELRGNLQTAQEKMFKFGLYITVYARSKRELIQIETALRSILESRLIYIKPALYQQKEGLLSTFPYGLDSLGNHTTLNTSPLSSIFPFISFDLSSNEGILFGINKHNKSLVLFDRFSLENANMVIFAKSGSGKSYAVKLEILRSLMIGIDCLILDPENEYSTLAKATGGSFFNISLSSDSHINPFDLPDVRQGENPEDILRSNILNLVGLMRIMLGGLTPEEDAIMDRALSETYAARDITPETDPETWKDNIPILSDLEAVLEGMDGAQVLTEKLRKFTRGTFSQFFNNKSNVNTDSSLTVFGIRDIEDELRPIAMFIIMRYIWNVVRSTLKKRILIIDEAWWMMQNEDGASFLFGLCKRGRKYWLGVTTITQDVSDFMKSSYGKPIITNSSIQLLLKQSPAGIDLIKETFMLTEQEKLLLLEVPVGEGIFFAGQKHVAIKIVASYTEDQIITTDPEQIKKRQQQS
;
A
#
# COMPACT_ATOMS: atom_id res chain seq x y z
N MET A 1 -66.98 -62.83 -37.03
CA MET A 1 -66.69 -61.46 -37.48
C MET A 1 -66.20 -60.66 -36.25
N PHE A 2 -64.90 -60.68 -36.00
CA PHE A 2 -64.33 -60.05 -34.80
C PHE A 2 -63.36 -58.94 -35.21
N LYS A 3 -63.65 -57.67 -34.86
CA LYS A 3 -62.79 -56.53 -35.06
C LYS A 3 -61.74 -56.45 -33.94
N ARG A 4 -60.48 -56.54 -34.34
CA ARG A 4 -59.30 -56.26 -33.46
C ARG A 4 -59.21 -54.76 -33.18
N LYS A 5 -59.29 -54.39 -31.88
CA LYS A 5 -58.92 -53.07 -31.40
C LYS A 5 -57.38 -52.94 -31.38
N LYS A 6 -56.84 -51.91 -32.04
CA LYS A 6 -55.45 -51.51 -31.95
C LYS A 6 -55.17 -50.87 -30.59
N SER A 7 -54.22 -51.42 -29.85
CA SER A 7 -53.67 -50.87 -28.61
C SER A 7 -52.76 -49.67 -28.96
N THR A 8 -53.08 -48.49 -28.50
CA THR A 8 -52.25 -47.31 -28.50
C THR A 8 -51.16 -47.47 -27.44
N LYS A 9 -49.91 -47.54 -27.90
CA LYS A 9 -48.71 -47.44 -27.02
C LYS A 9 -48.66 -46.05 -26.39
N GLY A 10 -48.96 -45.96 -25.09
CA GLY A 10 -48.69 -44.76 -24.27
C GLY A 10 -47.22 -44.53 -24.11
N THR A 11 -46.78 -43.39 -24.60
CA THR A 11 -45.44 -42.85 -24.36
C THR A 11 -45.29 -42.61 -22.87
N LYS A 12 -44.54 -43.46 -22.18
CA LYS A 12 -44.09 -43.19 -20.79
C LYS A 12 -43.22 -41.94 -20.82
N LYS A 13 -43.77 -40.78 -20.40
CA LYS A 13 -42.96 -39.66 -19.94
C LYS A 13 -42.11 -40.19 -18.79
N LYS A 14 -40.79 -40.23 -18.99
CA LYS A 14 -39.84 -40.33 -17.88
C LYS A 14 -40.05 -39.07 -17.02
N LEU A 15 -40.70 -39.24 -15.89
CA LEU A 15 -40.58 -38.30 -14.79
C LEU A 15 -39.10 -38.28 -14.44
N PHE A 16 -38.45 -37.12 -14.65
CA PHE A 16 -37.22 -36.83 -13.97
C PHE A 16 -37.52 -36.91 -12.47
N SER A 17 -37.02 -37.94 -11.82
CA SER A 17 -36.88 -37.93 -10.38
C SER A 17 -35.97 -36.74 -10.09
N GLU A 18 -36.43 -35.76 -9.33
CA GLU A 18 -35.55 -34.83 -8.60
C GLU A 18 -34.74 -35.70 -7.63
N GLU A 19 -33.66 -36.28 -8.12
CA GLU A 19 -32.62 -36.80 -7.24
C GLU A 19 -32.13 -35.58 -6.45
N LEU A 20 -32.35 -35.64 -5.15
CA LEU A 20 -31.77 -34.69 -4.19
C LEU A 20 -30.28 -34.64 -4.50
N ILE A 21 -29.81 -33.52 -5.11
CA ILE A 21 -28.42 -33.27 -5.40
C ILE A 21 -27.69 -33.37 -4.06
N ASN A 22 -26.90 -34.42 -3.88
CA ASN A 22 -26.15 -34.60 -2.66
C ASN A 22 -25.02 -33.56 -2.64
N ALA A 23 -24.68 -33.03 -1.47
CA ALA A 23 -23.57 -32.10 -1.31
C ALA A 23 -22.26 -32.63 -1.96
N LYS A 24 -22.08 -33.96 -1.99
CA LYS A 24 -20.97 -34.61 -2.68
C LYS A 24 -20.99 -34.38 -4.21
N ASP A 25 -22.17 -34.34 -4.84
CA ASP A 25 -22.30 -34.16 -6.29
C ASP A 25 -22.02 -32.70 -6.71
N ILE A 26 -22.16 -31.77 -5.77
CA ILE A 26 -21.84 -30.34 -5.97
C ILE A 26 -20.34 -30.11 -5.80
N ILE A 27 -19.70 -30.82 -4.89
CA ILE A 27 -18.29 -30.62 -4.51
C ILE A 27 -17.35 -31.45 -5.40
N ALA A 28 -17.78 -32.62 -5.85
CA ALA A 28 -16.95 -33.52 -6.66
C ALA A 28 -16.70 -32.93 -8.06
N PRO A 29 -15.47 -32.96 -8.56
CA PRO A 29 -15.17 -32.57 -9.92
C PRO A 29 -15.84 -33.49 -10.93
N ALA A 30 -16.28 -32.95 -12.07
CA ALA A 30 -17.00 -33.70 -13.10
C ALA A 30 -16.17 -34.87 -13.70
N SER A 31 -14.84 -34.74 -13.73
CA SER A 31 -13.92 -35.78 -14.19
C SER A 31 -12.51 -35.58 -13.63
N ILE A 32 -11.76 -36.68 -13.51
CA ILE A 32 -10.33 -36.65 -13.26
C ILE A 32 -9.66 -37.51 -14.34
N LYS A 33 -8.76 -36.89 -15.10
CA LYS A 33 -7.94 -37.57 -16.10
C LYS A 33 -6.48 -37.42 -15.71
N ILE A 34 -5.72 -38.50 -15.78
CA ILE A 34 -4.29 -38.50 -15.48
C ILE A 34 -3.55 -38.97 -16.71
N ASN A 35 -2.63 -38.12 -17.19
CA ASN A 35 -1.71 -38.43 -18.28
C ASN A 35 -0.33 -38.76 -17.73
N SER A 36 0.60 -39.12 -18.61
CA SER A 36 1.99 -39.42 -18.22
C SER A 36 2.75 -38.20 -17.68
N SER A 37 2.38 -36.99 -18.11
CA SER A 37 3.11 -35.74 -17.81
C SER A 37 2.29 -34.71 -17.02
N ASP A 38 0.98 -34.85 -16.98
CA ASP A 38 0.04 -33.89 -16.38
C ASP A 38 -1.26 -34.59 -15.96
N GLY A 39 -2.13 -33.87 -15.27
CA GLY A 39 -3.48 -34.30 -14.93
C GLY A 39 -4.50 -33.22 -15.29
N GLU A 40 -5.79 -33.60 -15.27
CA GLU A 40 -6.93 -32.70 -15.50
C GLU A 40 -8.02 -33.02 -14.47
N ILE A 41 -8.43 -32.03 -13.70
CA ILE A 41 -9.51 -32.13 -12.70
C ILE A 41 -10.60 -31.16 -13.13
N GLY A 42 -11.72 -31.70 -13.68
CA GLY A 42 -12.73 -30.89 -14.34
C GLY A 42 -12.12 -30.15 -15.56
N GLU A 43 -12.02 -28.83 -15.48
CA GLU A 43 -11.42 -27.98 -16.51
C GLU A 43 -10.00 -27.48 -16.14
N ILE A 44 -9.48 -27.88 -14.99
CA ILE A 44 -8.19 -27.40 -14.46
C ILE A 44 -7.10 -28.41 -14.74
N LEU A 45 -6.04 -27.98 -15.40
CA LEU A 45 -4.82 -28.76 -15.61
C LEU A 45 -3.98 -28.76 -14.33
N THR A 46 -3.42 -29.94 -14.01
CA THR A 46 -2.56 -30.12 -12.83
C THR A 46 -1.22 -30.73 -13.24
N LYS A 47 -0.17 -30.38 -12.55
CA LYS A 47 1.13 -31.01 -12.72
C LYS A 47 1.89 -31.03 -11.41
N THR A 48 2.35 -32.22 -11.03
CA THR A 48 3.09 -32.42 -9.77
C THR A 48 4.57 -32.52 -10.05
N TYR A 49 5.34 -31.87 -9.20
CA TYR A 49 6.80 -31.87 -9.18
C TYR A 49 7.30 -32.36 -7.82
N PHE A 50 8.51 -32.90 -7.81
CA PHE A 50 9.24 -33.21 -6.58
C PHE A 50 10.65 -32.63 -6.63
N ILE A 51 11.18 -32.25 -5.46
CA ILE A 51 12.56 -31.80 -5.33
C ILE A 51 13.45 -33.03 -5.16
N PHE A 52 14.49 -33.14 -5.98
CA PHE A 52 15.41 -34.28 -5.96
C PHE A 52 16.84 -33.91 -5.54
N SER A 53 17.18 -32.61 -5.52
CA SER A 53 18.49 -32.12 -5.13
C SER A 53 18.40 -30.79 -4.42
N TYR A 54 19.14 -30.65 -3.34
CA TYR A 54 19.28 -29.44 -2.53
C TYR A 54 20.73 -28.95 -2.56
N PRO A 55 20.98 -27.65 -2.35
CA PRO A 55 22.33 -27.14 -2.14
C PRO A 55 22.91 -27.65 -0.81
N ARG A 56 24.22 -27.50 -0.64
CA ARG A 56 24.93 -27.89 0.58
C ARG A 56 24.38 -27.19 1.84
N TYR A 57 23.92 -25.92 1.69
CA TYR A 57 23.32 -25.13 2.76
C TYR A 57 21.96 -24.58 2.32
N LEU A 58 20.95 -24.72 3.18
CA LEU A 58 19.63 -24.13 3.00
C LEU A 58 19.44 -22.95 3.96
N ASN A 59 19.17 -21.78 3.43
CA ASN A 59 18.89 -20.59 4.21
C ASN A 59 17.42 -20.54 4.64
N THR A 60 17.15 -20.01 5.83
CA THR A 60 15.77 -19.78 6.30
C THR A 60 15.00 -18.92 5.29
N GLY A 61 13.76 -19.31 5.01
CA GLY A 61 12.88 -18.57 4.08
C GLY A 61 13.13 -18.83 2.59
N TRP A 62 13.88 -19.89 2.22
CA TRP A 62 14.13 -20.25 0.82
C TRP A 62 12.84 -20.59 0.04
N LEU A 63 11.79 -21.04 0.73
CA LEU A 63 10.48 -21.35 0.17
C LEU A 63 9.61 -20.09 -0.06
N SER A 64 9.99 -18.94 0.52
CA SER A 64 9.21 -17.69 0.45
C SER A 64 8.80 -17.29 -0.96
N PRO A 65 9.67 -17.29 -2.00
CA PRO A 65 9.25 -16.90 -3.34
C PRO A 65 8.27 -17.88 -3.99
N ILE A 66 8.27 -19.16 -3.58
CA ILE A 66 7.33 -20.16 -4.11
C ILE A 66 5.95 -19.94 -3.52
N ILE A 67 5.88 -19.70 -2.21
CA ILE A 67 4.61 -19.45 -1.50
C ILE A 67 3.98 -18.12 -1.95
N ASN A 68 4.79 -17.15 -2.33
CA ASN A 68 4.34 -15.85 -2.84
C ASN A 68 4.13 -15.81 -4.36
N LEU A 69 4.19 -16.96 -5.06
CA LEU A 69 3.77 -17.02 -6.46
C LEU A 69 2.26 -16.74 -6.57
N ASP A 70 1.90 -15.85 -7.51
CA ASP A 70 0.48 -15.59 -7.85
C ASP A 70 -0.10 -16.73 -8.69
N THR A 71 -0.10 -17.92 -8.09
CA THR A 71 -0.56 -19.15 -8.75
C THR A 71 -1.11 -20.11 -7.70
N PRO A 72 -2.27 -20.73 -7.90
CA PRO A 72 -2.75 -21.80 -7.05
C PRO A 72 -1.77 -22.98 -7.07
N LEU A 73 -1.29 -23.38 -5.89
CA LEU A 73 -0.43 -24.54 -5.75
C LEU A 73 -0.60 -25.19 -4.38
N ASP A 74 -0.36 -26.50 -4.33
CA ASP A 74 -0.31 -27.28 -3.11
C ASP A 74 1.12 -27.76 -2.86
N ILE A 75 1.58 -27.62 -1.61
CA ILE A 75 2.90 -28.11 -1.18
C ILE A 75 2.70 -29.10 -0.04
N SER A 76 3.30 -30.28 -0.17
CA SER A 76 3.33 -31.28 0.91
C SER A 76 4.74 -31.65 1.32
N PHE A 77 4.90 -31.85 2.64
CA PHE A 77 6.14 -32.27 3.26
C PHE A 77 5.95 -33.62 3.92
N PHE A 78 6.84 -34.58 3.57
CA PHE A 78 6.89 -35.89 4.21
C PHE A 78 8.24 -36.08 4.89
N LEU A 79 8.18 -36.36 6.19
CA LEU A 79 9.36 -36.54 7.03
C LEU A 79 9.33 -37.92 7.67
N HIS A 80 10.29 -38.74 7.28
CA HIS A 80 10.46 -40.08 7.83
C HIS A 80 11.79 -40.14 8.59
N PRO A 81 11.79 -40.28 9.92
CA PRO A 81 13.01 -40.37 10.70
C PRO A 81 13.78 -41.66 10.33
N ILE A 82 15.10 -41.57 10.30
CA ILE A 82 15.99 -42.72 10.04
C ILE A 82 16.68 -43.07 11.34
N GLU A 83 16.81 -44.35 11.60
CA GLU A 83 17.57 -44.83 12.77
C GLU A 83 19.04 -44.40 12.68
N THR A 84 19.52 -43.73 13.73
CA THR A 84 20.88 -43.17 13.80
C THR A 84 21.97 -44.25 13.65
N GLU A 85 21.76 -45.45 14.20
CA GLU A 85 22.72 -46.53 14.10
C GLU A 85 22.98 -46.96 12.65
N THR A 86 21.92 -47.06 11.84
CA THR A 86 22.02 -47.41 10.43
C THR A 86 22.83 -46.37 9.65
N ILE A 87 22.60 -45.09 9.92
CA ILE A 87 23.32 -43.97 9.27
C ILE A 87 24.80 -43.97 9.72
N LEU A 88 25.07 -44.12 11.00
CA LEU A 88 26.45 -44.15 11.50
C LEU A 88 27.28 -45.27 10.86
N LYS A 89 26.70 -46.47 10.61
CA LYS A 89 27.37 -47.54 9.86
C LYS A 89 27.69 -47.12 8.42
N GLN A 90 26.75 -46.47 7.74
CA GLN A 90 26.95 -45.96 6.37
C GLN A 90 28.01 -44.85 6.31
N LEU A 91 27.96 -43.89 7.25
CA LEU A 91 28.93 -42.81 7.33
C LEU A 91 30.35 -43.30 7.59
N ARG A 92 30.53 -44.28 8.52
CA ARG A 92 31.84 -44.89 8.75
C ARG A 92 32.44 -45.43 7.47
N ARG A 93 31.65 -46.14 6.68
CA ARG A 93 32.11 -46.69 5.41
C ARG A 93 32.51 -45.59 4.44
N LYS A 94 31.67 -44.58 4.27
CA LYS A 94 31.96 -43.45 3.39
C LYS A 94 33.18 -42.62 3.81
N VAL A 95 33.33 -42.35 5.10
CA VAL A 95 34.53 -41.69 5.64
C VAL A 95 35.78 -42.47 5.31
N THR A 96 35.73 -43.82 5.51
CA THR A 96 36.86 -44.69 5.18
C THR A 96 37.18 -44.70 3.68
N GLU A 97 36.16 -44.70 2.81
CA GLU A 97 36.32 -44.64 1.36
C GLU A 97 36.99 -43.31 0.92
N VAL A 98 36.50 -42.16 1.42
CA VAL A 98 37.08 -40.83 1.09
C VAL A 98 38.50 -40.69 1.65
N GLN A 99 38.75 -41.18 2.87
CA GLN A 99 40.11 -41.16 3.46
C GLN A 99 41.08 -42.02 2.67
N ALA A 100 40.65 -43.19 2.20
CA ALA A 100 41.48 -44.06 1.37
C ALA A 100 41.84 -43.40 0.03
N GLU A 101 40.88 -42.71 -0.59
CA GLU A 101 41.12 -41.96 -1.83
C GLU A 101 42.07 -40.78 -1.63
N LEU A 102 41.95 -40.03 -0.52
CA LEU A 102 42.89 -38.96 -0.17
C LEU A 102 44.30 -39.49 0.02
N ASN A 103 44.46 -40.61 0.77
CA ASN A 103 45.75 -41.22 1.00
C ASN A 103 46.39 -41.76 -0.30
N GLU A 104 45.61 -42.41 -1.18
CA GLU A 104 46.07 -42.88 -2.48
C GLU A 104 46.56 -41.74 -3.39
N ARG A 105 45.89 -40.58 -3.36
CA ARG A 105 46.32 -39.37 -4.12
C ARG A 105 47.62 -38.81 -3.56
N GLU A 106 47.77 -38.78 -2.24
CA GLU A 106 48.98 -38.33 -1.56
C GLU A 106 50.18 -39.24 -1.88
N GLU A 107 49.98 -40.58 -1.81
CA GLU A 107 51.02 -41.56 -2.16
C GLU A 107 51.47 -41.47 -3.62
N LYS A 108 50.53 -41.08 -4.53
CA LYS A 108 50.84 -40.88 -5.95
C LYS A 108 51.42 -39.51 -6.26
N GLY A 109 51.66 -38.65 -5.25
CA GLY A 109 52.18 -37.29 -5.42
C GLY A 109 51.26 -36.36 -6.20
N LEU A 110 49.97 -36.65 -6.25
CA LEU A 110 48.97 -35.81 -6.91
C LEU A 110 48.57 -34.63 -6.02
N ILE A 111 48.22 -33.52 -6.65
CA ILE A 111 47.72 -32.33 -5.93
C ILE A 111 46.45 -32.72 -5.16
N SER A 112 46.35 -32.26 -3.92
CA SER A 112 45.15 -32.44 -3.09
C SER A 112 43.90 -31.89 -3.80
N ASP A 113 42.79 -32.63 -3.70
CA ASP A 113 41.50 -32.22 -4.24
C ASP A 113 40.69 -31.52 -3.14
N PRO A 114 40.50 -30.19 -3.21
CA PRO A 114 39.76 -29.43 -2.18
C PRO A 114 38.34 -29.92 -1.96
N ALA A 115 37.72 -30.55 -2.98
CA ALA A 115 36.36 -31.09 -2.87
C ALA A 115 36.34 -32.38 -2.00
N LEU A 116 37.35 -33.24 -2.12
CA LEU A 116 37.47 -34.46 -1.29
C LEU A 116 37.81 -34.12 0.16
N GLU A 117 38.71 -33.15 0.39
CA GLU A 117 39.03 -32.69 1.76
C GLU A 117 37.79 -32.10 2.44
N THR A 118 37.05 -31.25 1.73
CA THR A 118 35.82 -30.68 2.24
C THR A 118 34.78 -31.75 2.54
N ALA A 119 34.62 -32.74 1.63
CA ALA A 119 33.68 -33.84 1.82
C ALA A 119 34.06 -34.72 3.03
N PHE A 120 35.37 -34.96 3.24
CA PHE A 120 35.86 -35.69 4.41
C PHE A 120 35.50 -34.96 5.72
N HIS A 121 35.80 -33.67 5.77
CA HIS A 121 35.53 -32.84 6.96
C HIS A 121 34.01 -32.81 7.28
N ASP A 122 33.17 -32.60 6.28
CA ASP A 122 31.70 -32.56 6.45
C ASP A 122 31.16 -33.93 6.96
N LEU A 123 31.67 -35.04 6.42
CA LEU A 123 31.25 -36.37 6.84
C LEU A 123 31.66 -36.68 8.28
N GLU A 124 32.86 -36.25 8.70
CA GLU A 124 33.34 -36.40 10.08
C GLU A 124 32.54 -35.50 11.04
N GLU A 125 32.26 -34.25 10.68
CA GLU A 125 31.45 -33.35 11.48
C GLU A 125 30.03 -33.92 11.66
N LEU A 126 29.38 -34.35 10.57
CA LEU A 126 28.06 -34.96 10.63
C LEU A 126 28.07 -36.23 11.50
N ARG A 127 29.11 -37.04 11.38
CA ARG A 127 29.27 -38.25 12.22
C ARG A 127 29.35 -37.88 13.69
N GLY A 128 30.15 -36.88 14.05
CA GLY A 128 30.28 -36.36 15.42
C GLY A 128 28.95 -35.83 15.98
N ASN A 129 28.24 -35.05 15.21
CA ASN A 129 26.96 -34.45 15.60
C ASN A 129 25.85 -35.52 15.77
N LEU A 130 25.87 -36.58 14.95
CA LEU A 130 24.95 -37.72 15.12
C LEU A 130 25.28 -38.55 16.35
N GLN A 131 26.57 -38.78 16.66
CA GLN A 131 27.01 -39.54 17.85
C GLN A 131 26.65 -38.80 19.15
N THR A 132 26.70 -37.47 19.15
CA THR A 132 26.36 -36.65 20.31
C THR A 132 24.86 -36.32 20.38
N ALA A 133 24.04 -36.85 19.47
CA ALA A 133 22.59 -36.57 19.32
C ALA A 133 22.24 -35.10 19.09
N GLN A 134 23.17 -34.27 18.63
CA GLN A 134 22.91 -32.89 18.21
C GLN A 134 22.16 -32.82 16.88
N GLU A 135 22.36 -33.81 16.01
CA GLU A 135 21.69 -33.97 14.74
C GLU A 135 20.95 -35.32 14.65
N LYS A 136 19.91 -35.33 13.81
CA LYS A 136 19.18 -36.55 13.40
C LYS A 136 19.02 -36.54 11.90
N MET A 137 18.82 -37.72 11.30
CA MET A 137 18.62 -37.85 9.85
C MET A 137 17.18 -38.22 9.53
N PHE A 138 16.72 -37.71 8.41
CA PHE A 138 15.36 -37.91 7.90
C PHE A 138 15.39 -38.20 6.40
N LYS A 139 14.50 -39.05 5.94
CA LYS A 139 14.08 -39.08 4.54
C LYS A 139 13.03 -37.99 4.37
N PHE A 140 13.29 -37.04 3.48
CA PHE A 140 12.45 -35.87 3.25
C PHE A 140 11.91 -35.89 1.82
N GLY A 141 10.59 -35.89 1.68
CA GLY A 141 9.87 -35.69 0.42
C GLY A 141 9.22 -34.30 0.40
N LEU A 142 9.46 -33.54 -0.67
CA LEU A 142 8.78 -32.29 -0.92
C LEU A 142 8.15 -32.34 -2.31
N TYR A 143 6.82 -32.21 -2.35
CA TYR A 143 6.04 -32.27 -3.57
C TYR A 143 5.24 -30.99 -3.77
N ILE A 144 5.16 -30.55 -5.01
CA ILE A 144 4.47 -29.31 -5.40
C ILE A 144 3.53 -29.66 -6.56
N THR A 145 2.23 -29.49 -6.36
CA THR A 145 1.23 -29.56 -7.42
C THR A 145 0.79 -28.16 -7.80
N VAL A 146 0.91 -27.82 -9.07
CA VAL A 146 0.46 -26.54 -9.64
C VAL A 146 -0.82 -26.73 -10.44
N TYR A 147 -1.66 -25.71 -10.48
CA TYR A 147 -2.94 -25.69 -11.14
C TYR A 147 -2.98 -24.60 -12.20
N ALA A 148 -3.51 -24.91 -13.40
CA ALA A 148 -3.59 -23.96 -14.51
C ALA A 148 -4.86 -24.15 -15.33
N ARG A 149 -5.36 -23.10 -15.97
CA ARG A 149 -6.52 -23.16 -16.87
C ARG A 149 -6.16 -23.51 -18.31
N SER A 150 -4.88 -23.43 -18.67
CA SER A 150 -4.41 -23.72 -20.00
C SER A 150 -3.00 -24.35 -20.00
N LYS A 151 -2.66 -25.08 -21.06
CA LYS A 151 -1.30 -25.64 -21.22
C LYS A 151 -0.23 -24.55 -21.31
N ARG A 152 -0.54 -23.40 -21.87
CA ARG A 152 0.39 -22.26 -21.95
C ARG A 152 0.72 -21.72 -20.56
N GLU A 153 -0.31 -21.54 -19.75
CA GLU A 153 -0.17 -21.11 -18.35
C GLU A 153 0.64 -22.14 -17.53
N LEU A 154 0.35 -23.41 -17.68
CA LEU A 154 1.09 -24.49 -17.01
C LEU A 154 2.59 -24.45 -17.32
N ILE A 155 2.97 -24.19 -18.59
CA ILE A 155 4.38 -24.05 -18.99
C ILE A 155 5.00 -22.79 -18.39
N GLN A 156 4.27 -21.68 -18.33
CA GLN A 156 4.74 -20.44 -17.72
C GLN A 156 5.02 -20.62 -16.22
N ILE A 157 4.10 -21.29 -15.51
CA ILE A 157 4.25 -21.60 -14.08
C ILE A 157 5.46 -22.53 -13.86
N GLU A 158 5.61 -23.58 -14.69
CA GLU A 158 6.77 -24.47 -14.60
C GLU A 158 8.08 -23.71 -14.78
N THR A 159 8.15 -22.82 -15.79
CA THR A 159 9.35 -22.02 -16.06
C THR A 159 9.67 -21.09 -14.89
N ALA A 160 8.67 -20.42 -14.33
CA ALA A 160 8.85 -19.55 -13.16
C ALA A 160 9.31 -20.34 -11.94
N LEU A 161 8.66 -21.47 -11.65
CA LEU A 161 9.00 -22.34 -10.52
C LEU A 161 10.44 -22.88 -10.62
N ARG A 162 10.86 -23.34 -11.82
CA ARG A 162 12.23 -23.76 -12.08
C ARG A 162 13.22 -22.62 -11.88
N SER A 163 12.97 -21.47 -12.49
CA SER A 163 13.87 -20.32 -12.38
C SER A 163 14.09 -19.89 -10.92
N ILE A 164 13.03 -19.86 -10.11
CA ILE A 164 13.11 -19.50 -8.69
C ILE A 164 13.94 -20.52 -7.91
N LEU A 165 13.73 -21.81 -8.12
CA LEU A 165 14.41 -22.88 -7.37
C LEU A 165 15.85 -23.07 -7.85
N GLU A 166 16.09 -23.10 -9.15
CA GLU A 166 17.42 -23.31 -9.73
C GLU A 166 18.37 -22.14 -9.44
N SER A 167 17.86 -20.90 -9.32
CA SER A 167 18.66 -19.76 -8.85
C SER A 167 19.23 -19.96 -7.43
N ARG A 168 18.68 -20.91 -6.67
CA ARG A 168 19.09 -21.29 -5.31
C ARG A 168 19.71 -22.69 -5.26
N LEU A 169 20.08 -23.25 -6.42
CA LEU A 169 20.64 -24.61 -6.56
C LEU A 169 19.71 -25.71 -6.03
N ILE A 170 18.39 -25.47 -6.10
CA ILE A 170 17.36 -26.46 -5.76
C ILE A 170 16.76 -26.96 -7.06
N TYR A 171 16.78 -28.27 -7.28
CA TYR A 171 16.36 -28.83 -8.56
C TYR A 171 15.09 -29.66 -8.42
N ILE A 172 14.13 -29.39 -9.33
CA ILE A 172 12.85 -30.09 -9.40
C ILE A 172 12.74 -30.97 -10.64
N LYS A 173 11.97 -32.03 -10.52
CA LYS A 173 11.55 -32.88 -11.64
C LYS A 173 10.03 -33.03 -11.64
N PRO A 174 9.38 -33.08 -12.81
CA PRO A 174 7.98 -33.47 -12.90
C PRO A 174 7.84 -34.97 -12.55
N ALA A 175 6.76 -35.34 -11.88
CA ALA A 175 6.43 -36.72 -11.57
C ALA A 175 5.95 -37.48 -12.83
N LEU A 176 6.84 -37.65 -13.83
CA LEU A 176 6.51 -38.31 -15.08
C LEU A 176 6.08 -39.76 -14.83
N TYR A 177 4.98 -40.17 -15.44
CA TYR A 177 4.31 -41.47 -15.26
C TYR A 177 3.80 -41.76 -13.84
N GLN A 178 3.97 -40.80 -12.91
CA GLN A 178 3.54 -40.85 -11.50
C GLN A 178 2.71 -39.62 -11.10
N GLN A 179 2.01 -39.00 -12.06
CA GLN A 179 1.20 -37.81 -11.79
C GLN A 179 0.04 -38.10 -10.83
N LYS A 180 -0.51 -39.31 -10.86
CA LYS A 180 -1.54 -39.77 -9.92
C LYS A 180 -0.99 -39.85 -8.50
N GLU A 181 0.14 -40.52 -8.31
CA GLU A 181 0.81 -40.67 -7.03
C GLU A 181 1.23 -39.30 -6.49
N GLY A 182 1.74 -38.41 -7.37
CA GLY A 182 2.10 -37.03 -7.03
C GLY A 182 0.89 -36.23 -6.54
N LEU A 183 -0.20 -36.23 -7.28
CA LEU A 183 -1.43 -35.53 -6.91
C LEU A 183 -2.01 -36.06 -5.58
N LEU A 184 -2.03 -37.39 -5.38
CA LEU A 184 -2.50 -37.98 -4.13
C LEU A 184 -1.61 -37.60 -2.94
N SER A 185 -0.29 -37.44 -3.17
CA SER A 185 0.64 -37.01 -2.13
C SER A 185 0.48 -35.55 -1.74
N THR A 186 -0.07 -34.69 -2.61
CA THR A 186 -0.34 -33.29 -2.26
C THR A 186 -1.74 -33.06 -1.67
N PHE A 187 -2.64 -34.03 -1.79
CA PHE A 187 -3.95 -33.97 -1.10
C PHE A 187 -3.79 -34.16 0.41
N PRO A 188 -4.68 -33.60 1.24
CA PRO A 188 -4.60 -33.63 2.70
C PRO A 188 -4.93 -35.00 3.31
N TYR A 189 -4.49 -36.08 2.64
CA TYR A 189 -4.68 -37.46 3.13
C TYR A 189 -3.52 -37.96 3.98
N GLY A 190 -2.39 -37.24 4.00
CA GLY A 190 -1.19 -37.68 4.69
C GLY A 190 -0.53 -38.91 4.07
N LEU A 191 -0.78 -39.20 2.79
CA LEU A 191 -0.28 -40.38 2.07
C LEU A 191 0.90 -39.98 1.19
N ASP A 192 2.08 -40.55 1.47
CA ASP A 192 3.26 -40.38 0.63
C ASP A 192 3.27 -41.46 -0.47
N SER A 193 2.43 -41.25 -1.48
CA SER A 193 2.28 -42.19 -2.59
C SER A 193 3.41 -42.11 -3.62
N LEU A 194 4.06 -40.93 -3.74
CA LEU A 194 5.12 -40.70 -4.71
C LEU A 194 6.46 -41.34 -4.27
N GLY A 195 6.75 -41.32 -2.97
CA GLY A 195 7.90 -42.03 -2.37
C GLY A 195 9.28 -41.51 -2.76
N ASN A 196 9.39 -40.33 -3.36
CA ASN A 196 10.64 -39.69 -3.77
C ASN A 196 11.25 -38.88 -2.62
N HIS A 197 12.31 -39.39 -1.99
CA HIS A 197 12.91 -38.75 -0.82
C HIS A 197 14.37 -38.38 -1.04
N THR A 198 14.77 -37.28 -0.41
CA THR A 198 16.19 -36.91 -0.22
C THR A 198 16.52 -37.02 1.26
N THR A 199 17.73 -37.45 1.58
CA THR A 199 18.15 -37.57 2.99
C THR A 199 18.71 -36.25 3.47
N LEU A 200 18.13 -35.68 4.54
CA LEU A 200 18.55 -34.44 5.18
C LEU A 200 18.75 -34.63 6.68
N ASN A 201 19.66 -33.86 7.28
CA ASN A 201 19.82 -33.77 8.73
C ASN A 201 18.95 -32.68 9.32
N THR A 202 18.89 -32.57 10.65
CA THR A 202 18.00 -31.63 11.37
C THR A 202 18.23 -30.16 10.99
N SER A 203 19.49 -29.74 10.80
CA SER A 203 19.86 -28.35 10.54
C SER A 203 19.21 -27.79 9.26
N PRO A 204 19.43 -28.32 8.04
CA PRO A 204 18.74 -27.86 6.85
C PRO A 204 17.21 -28.10 6.92
N LEU A 205 16.77 -29.16 7.58
CA LEU A 205 15.35 -29.49 7.73
C LEU A 205 14.61 -28.39 8.53
N SER A 206 15.24 -27.81 9.55
CA SER A 206 14.67 -26.72 10.35
C SER A 206 14.40 -25.44 9.56
N SER A 207 15.11 -25.24 8.43
CA SER A 207 14.93 -24.08 7.55
C SER A 207 13.80 -24.24 6.54
N ILE A 208 13.22 -25.44 6.40
CA ILE A 208 12.23 -25.77 5.36
C ILE A 208 10.86 -25.22 5.70
N PHE A 209 10.49 -25.18 6.98
CA PHE A 209 9.18 -24.66 7.35
C PHE A 209 9.07 -23.19 6.95
N PRO A 210 8.05 -22.84 6.14
CA PRO A 210 7.90 -21.47 5.66
C PRO A 210 7.33 -20.60 6.77
N PHE A 211 8.16 -20.16 7.69
CA PHE A 211 7.80 -19.12 8.65
C PHE A 211 7.60 -17.77 7.93
N ILE A 212 6.73 -17.77 6.90
CA ILE A 212 6.43 -16.57 6.14
C ILE A 212 5.18 -15.97 6.76
N SER A 213 5.41 -14.99 7.57
CA SER A 213 4.40 -14.07 8.03
C SER A 213 4.91 -12.68 7.70
N PHE A 214 4.20 -11.98 6.81
CA PHE A 214 4.46 -10.56 6.65
C PHE A 214 3.95 -9.86 7.90
N ASP A 215 4.87 -9.52 8.76
CA ASP A 215 4.63 -8.76 9.96
C ASP A 215 5.04 -7.30 9.70
N LEU A 216 4.14 -6.37 10.02
CA LEU A 216 4.36 -4.94 10.01
C LEU A 216 4.35 -4.39 11.43
N SER A 217 4.85 -5.16 12.37
CA SER A 217 4.99 -4.73 13.77
C SER A 217 6.39 -4.17 14.00
N SER A 218 6.46 -2.99 14.61
CA SER A 218 7.65 -2.41 15.19
C SER A 218 7.42 -2.13 16.69
N ASN A 219 8.46 -1.73 17.40
CA ASN A 219 8.33 -1.40 18.82
C ASN A 219 7.86 0.04 19.05
N GLU A 220 7.78 0.86 18.00
CA GLU A 220 7.44 2.27 18.07
C GLU A 220 6.39 2.64 17.01
N GLY A 221 5.66 3.73 17.26
CA GLY A 221 4.67 4.27 16.35
C GLY A 221 3.23 4.08 16.82
N ILE A 222 2.29 4.03 15.88
CA ILE A 222 0.86 3.87 16.14
C ILE A 222 0.34 2.54 15.63
N LEU A 223 -0.74 2.04 16.25
CA LEU A 223 -1.46 0.87 15.79
C LEU A 223 -2.38 1.25 14.62
N PHE A 224 -2.12 0.74 13.42
CA PHE A 224 -3.01 0.92 12.27
C PHE A 224 -4.16 -0.10 12.26
N GLY A 225 -3.93 -1.31 12.74
CA GLY A 225 -4.95 -2.36 12.79
C GLY A 225 -4.38 -3.73 13.09
N ILE A 226 -5.12 -4.77 12.69
CA ILE A 226 -4.75 -6.17 12.87
C ILE A 226 -4.56 -6.81 11.49
N ASN A 227 -3.46 -7.52 11.29
CA ASN A 227 -3.21 -8.34 10.11
C ASN A 227 -4.25 -9.49 10.06
N LYS A 228 -4.97 -9.59 8.96
CA LYS A 228 -6.04 -10.60 8.81
C LYS A 228 -5.52 -12.03 8.71
N HIS A 229 -4.31 -12.22 8.21
CA HIS A 229 -3.73 -13.56 8.00
C HIS A 229 -3.22 -14.18 9.30
N ASN A 230 -2.34 -13.47 10.01
CA ASN A 230 -1.66 -14.01 11.19
C ASN A 230 -2.12 -13.40 12.52
N LYS A 231 -3.07 -12.47 12.50
CA LYS A 231 -3.60 -11.77 13.67
C LYS A 231 -2.58 -10.91 14.43
N SER A 232 -1.39 -10.67 13.85
CA SER A 232 -0.42 -9.74 14.43
C SER A 232 -0.92 -8.30 14.36
N LEU A 233 -0.36 -7.44 15.22
CA LEU A 233 -0.64 -6.01 15.19
C LEU A 233 0.10 -5.37 14.00
N VAL A 234 -0.56 -4.45 13.32
CA VAL A 234 0.06 -3.56 12.33
C VAL A 234 0.40 -2.26 13.05
N LEU A 235 1.61 -2.20 13.61
CA LEU A 235 2.10 -1.11 14.45
C LEU A 235 3.45 -0.64 13.91
N PHE A 236 3.60 0.65 13.60
CA PHE A 236 4.89 1.24 13.22
C PHE A 236 4.85 2.78 13.22
N ASP A 237 6.03 3.40 13.21
CA ASP A 237 6.18 4.85 13.03
C ASP A 237 6.30 5.17 11.53
N ARG A 238 5.34 5.92 10.98
CA ARG A 238 5.37 6.36 9.58
C ARG A 238 6.58 7.21 9.22
N PHE A 239 7.19 7.92 10.20
CA PHE A 239 8.39 8.72 10.01
C PHE A 239 9.68 7.91 9.98
N SER A 240 9.63 6.60 10.24
CA SER A 240 10.76 5.68 10.07
C SER A 240 10.95 5.22 8.62
N LEU A 241 9.97 5.45 7.74
CA LEU A 241 10.03 5.09 6.33
C LEU A 241 10.82 6.13 5.50
N GLU A 242 11.06 5.82 4.22
CA GLU A 242 11.77 6.73 3.30
C GLU A 242 11.12 8.11 3.22
N ASN A 243 9.79 8.14 3.27
CA ASN A 243 8.98 9.33 3.48
C ASN A 243 7.76 8.98 4.33
N ALA A 244 7.16 9.98 4.97
CA ALA A 244 5.98 9.81 5.81
C ALA A 244 4.65 10.04 5.06
N ASN A 245 4.67 10.05 3.72
CA ASN A 245 3.46 10.28 2.94
C ASN A 245 2.59 9.03 2.87
N MET A 246 1.28 9.24 2.79
CA MET A 246 0.27 8.20 2.69
C MET A 246 -0.76 8.54 1.63
N VAL A 247 -1.21 7.53 0.89
CA VAL A 247 -2.38 7.64 0.02
C VAL A 247 -3.47 6.68 0.48
N ILE A 248 -4.72 7.13 0.47
CA ILE A 248 -5.88 6.33 0.86
C ILE A 248 -6.89 6.33 -0.27
N PHE A 249 -7.15 5.15 -0.82
CA PHE A 249 -8.18 4.94 -1.83
C PHE A 249 -9.29 4.07 -1.28
N ALA A 250 -10.53 4.58 -1.34
CA ALA A 250 -11.63 3.95 -0.66
C ALA A 250 -12.99 4.35 -1.25
N LYS A 251 -13.82 3.38 -1.59
CA LYS A 251 -15.22 3.66 -1.96
C LYS A 251 -15.96 4.35 -0.80
N SER A 252 -16.94 5.20 -1.10
CA SER A 252 -17.84 5.76 -0.09
C SER A 252 -18.47 4.67 0.80
N GLY A 253 -18.49 4.90 2.11
CA GLY A 253 -19.01 3.95 3.10
C GLY A 253 -18.07 2.76 3.41
N SER A 254 -16.81 2.77 2.94
CA SER A 254 -15.83 1.71 3.23
C SER A 254 -15.09 1.85 4.56
N GLY A 255 -15.35 2.91 5.33
CA GLY A 255 -14.67 3.20 6.60
C GLY A 255 -13.47 4.15 6.48
N LYS A 256 -13.34 4.88 5.36
CA LYS A 256 -12.27 5.86 5.10
C LYS A 256 -12.08 6.85 6.27
N SER A 257 -13.11 7.63 6.57
CA SER A 257 -13.07 8.66 7.60
C SER A 257 -12.85 8.09 9.00
N TYR A 258 -13.35 6.88 9.26
CA TYR A 258 -13.10 6.15 10.51
C TYR A 258 -11.60 5.82 10.67
N ALA A 259 -10.98 5.26 9.63
CA ALA A 259 -9.56 4.92 9.63
C ALA A 259 -8.67 6.15 9.86
N VAL A 260 -8.98 7.24 9.15
CA VAL A 260 -8.22 8.50 9.24
C VAL A 260 -8.37 9.15 10.59
N LYS A 261 -9.59 9.24 11.14
CA LYS A 261 -9.83 9.79 12.49
C LYS A 261 -9.10 9.00 13.57
N LEU A 262 -9.04 7.67 13.42
CA LEU A 262 -8.30 6.82 14.33
C LEU A 262 -6.78 7.07 14.24
N GLU A 263 -6.23 7.22 13.02
CA GLU A 263 -4.84 7.59 12.81
C GLU A 263 -4.50 8.95 13.44
N ILE A 264 -5.37 9.95 13.24
CA ILE A 264 -5.21 11.29 13.84
C ILE A 264 -5.16 11.17 15.36
N LEU A 265 -6.16 10.53 15.96
CA LEU A 265 -6.27 10.42 17.41
C LEU A 265 -5.00 9.77 18.01
N ARG A 266 -4.53 8.68 17.42
CA ARG A 266 -3.33 7.96 17.86
C ARG A 266 -2.04 8.75 17.62
N SER A 267 -1.98 9.51 16.54
CA SER A 267 -0.84 10.40 16.25
C SER A 267 -0.73 11.53 17.27
N LEU A 268 -1.86 12.15 17.63
CA LEU A 268 -1.91 13.17 18.69
C LEU A 268 -1.44 12.63 20.03
N MET A 269 -1.79 11.37 20.38
CA MET A 269 -1.37 10.73 21.63
C MET A 269 0.16 10.58 21.77
N ILE A 270 0.88 10.48 20.64
CA ILE A 270 2.35 10.40 20.61
C ILE A 270 3.03 11.73 20.27
N GLY A 271 2.28 12.85 20.32
CA GLY A 271 2.83 14.19 20.13
C GLY A 271 3.08 14.61 18.69
N ILE A 272 2.40 13.99 17.72
CA ILE A 272 2.43 14.40 16.31
C ILE A 272 1.26 15.35 16.04
N ASP A 273 1.55 16.56 15.53
CA ASP A 273 0.51 17.50 15.17
C ASP A 273 -0.19 17.10 13.86
N CYS A 274 -1.48 17.39 13.78
CA CYS A 274 -2.30 17.11 12.61
C CYS A 274 -2.94 18.38 12.06
N LEU A 275 -2.76 18.62 10.76
CA LEU A 275 -3.38 19.70 9.99
C LEU A 275 -4.31 19.06 8.96
N ILE A 276 -5.58 19.46 8.93
CA ILE A 276 -6.60 18.79 8.12
C ILE A 276 -7.29 19.80 7.20
N LEU A 277 -7.35 19.46 5.93
CA LEU A 277 -8.19 20.11 4.94
C LEU A 277 -9.44 19.24 4.73
N ASP A 278 -10.59 19.75 5.15
CA ASP A 278 -11.86 19.02 5.34
C ASP A 278 -12.99 19.60 4.46
N PRO A 279 -13.18 19.10 3.25
CA PRO A 279 -14.24 19.58 2.36
C PRO A 279 -15.66 19.22 2.80
N GLU A 280 -15.83 18.24 3.69
CA GLU A 280 -17.14 17.72 4.09
C GLU A 280 -17.49 18.00 5.56
N ASN A 281 -16.63 18.73 6.30
CA ASN A 281 -16.76 19.02 7.73
C ASN A 281 -16.92 17.76 8.61
N GLU A 282 -16.24 16.66 8.24
CA GLU A 282 -16.30 15.38 8.96
C GLU A 282 -15.47 15.37 10.25
N TYR A 283 -14.46 16.25 10.37
CA TYR A 283 -13.48 16.23 11.47
C TYR A 283 -13.78 17.26 12.58
N SER A 284 -14.85 18.04 12.48
CA SER A 284 -15.22 19.07 13.45
C SER A 284 -15.47 18.51 14.87
N THR A 285 -16.13 17.35 14.97
CA THR A 285 -16.38 16.67 16.23
C THR A 285 -15.09 16.15 16.87
N LEU A 286 -14.16 15.62 16.07
CA LEU A 286 -12.86 15.18 16.54
C LEU A 286 -12.04 16.36 17.09
N ALA A 287 -12.00 17.49 16.37
CA ALA A 287 -11.32 18.70 16.84
C ALA A 287 -11.86 19.15 18.23
N LYS A 288 -13.18 19.21 18.40
CA LYS A 288 -13.80 19.55 19.68
C LYS A 288 -13.45 18.56 20.80
N ALA A 289 -13.46 17.27 20.49
CA ALA A 289 -13.19 16.22 21.48
C ALA A 289 -11.72 16.18 21.95
N THR A 290 -10.78 16.60 21.10
CA THR A 290 -9.34 16.62 21.39
C THR A 290 -8.82 18.00 21.85
N GLY A 291 -9.68 19.01 21.96
CA GLY A 291 -9.26 20.40 22.25
C GLY A 291 -8.52 21.09 21.11
N GLY A 292 -8.70 20.60 19.88
CA GLY A 292 -8.15 21.19 18.67
C GLY A 292 -8.93 22.39 18.16
N SER A 293 -8.39 23.08 17.16
CA SER A 293 -9.01 24.24 16.50
C SER A 293 -9.77 23.77 15.24
N PHE A 294 -10.96 24.31 15.05
CA PHE A 294 -11.77 24.13 13.85
C PHE A 294 -12.11 25.48 13.24
N PHE A 295 -11.62 25.76 12.06
CA PHE A 295 -11.90 26.95 11.28
C PHE A 295 -12.88 26.62 10.17
N ASN A 296 -14.10 27.10 10.27
CA ASN A 296 -15.05 27.01 9.16
C ASN A 296 -14.74 28.13 8.15
N ILE A 297 -14.19 27.78 7.03
CA ILE A 297 -13.81 28.70 5.97
C ILE A 297 -14.98 28.79 4.98
N SER A 298 -15.64 29.94 4.90
CA SER A 298 -16.79 30.16 4.03
C SER A 298 -16.88 31.62 3.64
N LEU A 299 -17.73 31.97 2.67
CA LEU A 299 -17.92 33.35 2.23
C LEU A 299 -18.42 34.31 3.32
N SER A 300 -19.08 33.78 4.35
CA SER A 300 -19.64 34.54 5.47
C SER A 300 -18.91 34.28 6.80
N SER A 301 -17.78 33.62 6.77
CA SER A 301 -16.99 33.28 7.96
C SER A 301 -16.16 34.45 8.44
N ASP A 302 -15.96 34.54 9.75
CA ASP A 302 -14.99 35.45 10.37
C ASP A 302 -13.53 34.94 10.30
N SER A 303 -13.30 33.72 9.78
CA SER A 303 -11.96 33.15 9.62
C SER A 303 -11.43 33.46 8.23
N HIS A 304 -10.28 34.11 8.17
CA HIS A 304 -9.66 34.55 6.93
C HIS A 304 -8.23 34.09 6.82
N ILE A 305 -7.80 33.75 5.59
CA ILE A 305 -6.44 33.43 5.22
C ILE A 305 -6.02 34.31 4.06
N ASN A 306 -4.99 35.12 4.28
CA ASN A 306 -4.45 36.00 3.26
C ASN A 306 -3.57 35.24 2.27
N PRO A 307 -3.88 35.21 0.97
CA PRO A 307 -3.00 34.54 0.00
C PRO A 307 -1.60 35.18 -0.11
N PHE A 308 -1.38 36.39 0.37
CA PHE A 308 -0.09 37.09 0.34
C PHE A 308 0.82 36.75 1.53
N ASP A 309 0.37 36.01 2.52
CA ASP A 309 1.20 35.65 3.68
C ASP A 309 2.53 35.04 3.26
N LEU A 310 3.60 35.52 3.88
CA LEU A 310 4.96 35.05 3.67
C LEU A 310 5.39 34.10 4.81
N PRO A 311 6.20 33.09 4.51
CA PRO A 311 6.81 32.27 5.56
C PRO A 311 7.89 33.07 6.31
N ASP A 312 8.15 32.68 7.56
CA ASP A 312 9.31 33.19 8.31
C ASP A 312 10.60 32.82 7.59
N VAL A 313 11.50 33.79 7.49
CA VAL A 313 12.85 33.58 6.94
C VAL A 313 13.73 32.97 8.02
N ARG A 314 14.27 31.78 7.78
CA ARG A 314 15.15 31.10 8.72
C ARG A 314 16.60 31.57 8.58
N GLN A 315 17.37 31.36 9.62
CA GLN A 315 18.81 31.64 9.60
C GLN A 315 19.48 30.82 8.48
N GLY A 316 20.12 31.52 7.52
CA GLY A 316 20.79 30.91 6.36
C GLY A 316 19.90 30.77 5.11
N GLU A 317 18.62 31.13 5.14
CA GLU A 317 17.79 31.25 3.94
C GLU A 317 17.97 32.63 3.30
N ASN A 318 17.91 32.68 1.97
CA ASN A 318 17.99 33.95 1.24
C ASN A 318 16.59 34.56 1.13
N PRO A 319 16.35 35.78 1.64
CA PRO A 319 15.04 36.47 1.54
C PRO A 319 14.55 36.62 0.09
N GLU A 320 15.45 36.88 -0.87
CA GLU A 320 15.13 36.98 -2.29
C GLU A 320 14.52 35.70 -2.83
N ASP A 321 15.09 34.55 -2.51
CA ASP A 321 14.59 33.24 -2.99
C ASP A 321 13.22 32.91 -2.40
N ILE A 322 12.98 33.30 -1.14
CA ILE A 322 11.68 33.13 -0.48
C ILE A 322 10.62 33.99 -1.16
N LEU A 323 10.89 35.29 -1.37
CA LEU A 323 9.98 36.20 -2.02
C LEU A 323 9.68 35.75 -3.46
N ARG A 324 10.71 35.40 -4.24
CA ARG A 324 10.57 34.87 -5.60
C ARG A 324 9.72 33.59 -5.65
N SER A 325 10.00 32.63 -4.76
CA SER A 325 9.21 31.39 -4.67
C SER A 325 7.74 31.67 -4.31
N ASN A 326 7.50 32.65 -3.44
CA ASN A 326 6.16 33.04 -3.05
C ASN A 326 5.40 33.72 -4.19
N ILE A 327 6.04 34.59 -4.96
CA ILE A 327 5.45 35.24 -6.16
C ILE A 327 5.08 34.19 -7.20
N LEU A 328 5.96 33.24 -7.51
CA LEU A 328 5.67 32.13 -8.44
C LEU A 328 4.44 31.33 -8.01
N ASN A 329 4.33 31.01 -6.71
CA ASN A 329 3.14 30.32 -6.19
C ASN A 329 1.88 31.20 -6.28
N LEU A 330 2.00 32.52 -6.11
CA LEU A 330 0.87 33.45 -6.27
C LEU A 330 0.44 33.55 -7.72
N VAL A 331 1.36 33.57 -8.70
CA VAL A 331 1.00 33.50 -10.13
C VAL A 331 0.18 32.24 -10.41
N GLY A 332 0.59 31.07 -9.87
CA GLY A 332 -0.19 29.83 -9.98
C GLY A 332 -1.59 29.95 -9.36
N LEU A 333 -1.71 30.60 -8.19
CA LEU A 333 -3.01 30.90 -7.58
C LEU A 333 -3.87 31.81 -8.49
N MET A 334 -3.28 32.87 -9.05
CA MET A 334 -3.98 33.78 -9.95
C MET A 334 -4.47 33.09 -11.21
N ARG A 335 -3.70 32.15 -11.76
CA ARG A 335 -4.18 31.31 -12.88
C ARG A 335 -5.44 30.53 -12.52
N ILE A 336 -5.47 29.90 -11.34
CA ILE A 336 -6.65 29.17 -10.86
C ILE A 336 -7.83 30.15 -10.65
N MET A 337 -7.60 31.28 -9.98
CA MET A 337 -8.64 32.26 -9.65
C MET A 337 -9.26 32.92 -10.89
N LEU A 338 -8.45 33.24 -11.89
CA LEU A 338 -8.88 33.99 -13.08
C LEU A 338 -9.28 33.10 -14.27
N GLY A 339 -9.22 31.76 -14.09
CA GLY A 339 -9.61 30.80 -15.12
C GLY A 339 -8.57 30.61 -16.23
N GLY A 340 -7.31 30.82 -15.92
CA GLY A 340 -6.16 30.78 -16.83
C GLY A 340 -5.60 32.18 -17.15
N LEU A 341 -4.33 32.23 -17.54
CA LEU A 341 -3.65 33.46 -17.99
C LEU A 341 -2.97 33.17 -19.35
N THR A 342 -3.02 34.14 -20.26
CA THR A 342 -2.17 34.11 -21.46
C THR A 342 -0.70 34.36 -21.07
N PRO A 343 0.27 34.07 -21.92
CA PRO A 343 1.68 34.34 -21.61
C PRO A 343 1.94 35.85 -21.33
N GLU A 344 1.22 36.75 -21.99
CA GLU A 344 1.29 38.20 -21.76
C GLU A 344 0.69 38.58 -20.40
N GLU A 345 -0.50 38.04 -20.06
CA GLU A 345 -1.17 38.25 -18.78
C GLU A 345 -0.32 37.68 -17.63
N ASP A 346 0.35 36.53 -17.83
CA ASP A 346 1.25 35.90 -16.87
C ASP A 346 2.44 36.80 -16.53
N ALA A 347 3.08 37.39 -17.55
CA ALA A 347 4.20 38.31 -17.36
C ALA A 347 3.77 39.62 -16.66
N ILE A 348 2.59 40.14 -16.95
CA ILE A 348 2.02 41.32 -16.27
C ILE A 348 1.74 40.97 -14.80
N MET A 349 1.16 39.80 -14.52
CA MET A 349 0.81 39.37 -13.17
C MET A 349 2.06 39.15 -12.30
N ASP A 350 3.12 38.54 -12.83
CA ASP A 350 4.40 38.35 -12.12
C ASP A 350 4.99 39.68 -11.68
N ARG A 351 5.03 40.65 -12.60
CA ARG A 351 5.51 42.02 -12.30
C ARG A 351 4.59 42.74 -11.30
N ALA A 352 3.26 42.66 -11.47
CA ALA A 352 2.30 43.26 -10.57
C ALA A 352 2.43 42.74 -9.13
N LEU A 353 2.61 41.43 -8.96
CA LEU A 353 2.81 40.83 -7.64
C LEU A 353 4.13 41.31 -6.99
N SER A 354 5.20 41.42 -7.78
CA SER A 354 6.48 41.98 -7.29
C SER A 354 6.33 43.42 -6.85
N GLU A 355 5.66 44.26 -7.64
CA GLU A 355 5.39 45.66 -7.31
C GLU A 355 4.41 45.82 -6.12
N THR A 356 3.46 44.88 -5.96
CA THR A 356 2.53 44.87 -4.81
C THR A 356 3.28 44.66 -3.49
N TYR A 357 4.23 43.76 -3.43
CA TYR A 357 5.08 43.58 -2.26
C TYR A 357 6.00 44.79 -2.03
N ALA A 358 6.64 45.30 -3.09
CA ALA A 358 7.51 46.47 -3.01
C ALA A 358 6.76 47.75 -2.52
N ALA A 359 5.50 47.94 -2.93
CA ALA A 359 4.66 49.03 -2.46
C ALA A 359 4.32 48.97 -0.95
N ARG A 360 4.56 47.84 -0.32
CA ARG A 360 4.42 47.62 1.12
C ARG A 360 5.77 47.47 1.83
N ASP A 361 6.86 47.97 1.25
CA ASP A 361 8.24 47.87 1.77
C ASP A 361 8.72 46.43 2.00
N ILE A 362 8.19 45.46 1.23
CA ILE A 362 8.64 44.07 1.24
C ILE A 362 9.52 43.84 0.02
N THR A 363 10.82 43.94 0.21
CA THR A 363 11.86 43.73 -0.83
C THR A 363 12.97 42.83 -0.31
N PRO A 364 13.84 42.32 -1.17
CA PRO A 364 14.98 41.52 -0.73
C PRO A 364 15.97 42.23 0.22
N GLU A 365 15.99 43.58 0.15
CA GLU A 365 16.87 44.44 0.96
C GLU A 365 16.26 44.82 2.31
N THR A 366 14.95 44.65 2.49
CA THR A 366 14.27 44.99 3.76
C THR A 366 14.41 43.84 4.77
N ASP A 367 14.45 44.18 6.06
CA ASP A 367 14.53 43.18 7.14
C ASP A 367 13.27 42.29 7.12
N PRO A 368 13.45 40.97 6.93
CA PRO A 368 12.31 40.03 6.90
C PRO A 368 11.45 40.02 8.16
N GLU A 369 11.98 40.45 9.32
CA GLU A 369 11.18 40.56 10.55
C GLU A 369 10.06 41.58 10.44
N THR A 370 10.25 42.64 9.59
CA THR A 370 9.25 43.70 9.35
C THR A 370 8.18 43.29 8.35
N TRP A 371 8.38 42.21 7.60
CA TRP A 371 7.42 41.80 6.56
C TRP A 371 6.05 41.48 7.11
N LYS A 372 5.95 40.90 8.31
CA LYS A 372 4.69 40.44 8.94
C LYS A 372 3.68 41.55 9.14
N ASP A 373 4.13 42.77 9.44
CA ASP A 373 3.27 43.89 9.71
C ASP A 373 2.72 44.55 8.43
N ASN A 374 3.44 44.36 7.31
CA ASN A 374 3.24 45.04 6.04
C ASN A 374 2.62 44.17 4.94
N ILE A 375 2.20 42.94 5.25
CA ILE A 375 1.64 42.00 4.26
C ILE A 375 0.51 42.65 3.46
N PRO A 376 0.61 42.70 2.10
CA PRO A 376 -0.45 43.24 1.26
C PRO A 376 -1.70 42.35 1.26
N ILE A 377 -2.82 42.88 0.78
CA ILE A 377 -4.05 42.13 0.53
C ILE A 377 -4.41 42.23 -0.96
N LEU A 378 -5.44 41.49 -1.38
CA LEU A 378 -5.79 41.39 -2.80
C LEU A 378 -6.15 42.74 -3.45
N SER A 379 -6.73 43.68 -2.68
CA SER A 379 -7.00 45.05 -3.16
C SER A 379 -5.74 45.88 -3.43
N ASP A 380 -4.60 45.55 -2.79
CA ASP A 380 -3.34 46.23 -3.11
C ASP A 380 -2.84 45.80 -4.49
N LEU A 381 -3.01 44.50 -4.85
CA LEU A 381 -2.71 44.01 -6.19
C LEU A 381 -3.63 44.66 -7.25
N GLU A 382 -4.93 44.83 -6.95
CA GLU A 382 -5.85 45.53 -7.85
C GLU A 382 -5.38 46.96 -8.11
N ALA A 383 -4.97 47.70 -7.07
CA ALA A 383 -4.48 49.06 -7.21
C ALA A 383 -3.19 49.15 -8.08
N VAL A 384 -2.29 48.20 -7.95
CA VAL A 384 -1.09 48.09 -8.80
C VAL A 384 -1.47 47.80 -10.25
N LEU A 385 -2.36 46.84 -10.50
CA LEU A 385 -2.83 46.49 -11.85
C LEU A 385 -3.58 47.64 -12.53
N GLU A 386 -4.34 48.46 -11.78
CA GLU A 386 -5.02 49.67 -12.33
C GLU A 386 -4.02 50.68 -12.91
N GLY A 387 -2.77 50.70 -12.41
CA GLY A 387 -1.69 51.55 -12.91
C GLY A 387 -0.85 50.96 -14.04
N MET A 388 -1.08 49.70 -14.44
CA MET A 388 -0.26 49.01 -15.43
C MET A 388 -0.88 48.99 -16.83
N ASP A 389 -0.11 49.25 -17.84
CA ASP A 389 -0.54 49.15 -19.24
C ASP A 389 -0.80 47.66 -19.61
N GLY A 390 -1.94 47.40 -20.24
CA GLY A 390 -2.35 46.08 -20.69
C GLY A 390 -2.99 45.20 -19.59
N ALA A 391 -3.14 45.71 -18.36
CA ALA A 391 -3.70 44.96 -17.24
C ALA A 391 -5.23 45.08 -17.08
N GLN A 392 -5.92 45.79 -17.96
CA GLN A 392 -7.36 46.12 -17.82
C GLN A 392 -8.23 44.87 -17.66
N VAL A 393 -7.96 43.81 -18.46
CA VAL A 393 -8.71 42.53 -18.41
C VAL A 393 -8.46 41.82 -17.08
N LEU A 394 -7.22 41.83 -16.61
CA LEU A 394 -6.85 41.23 -15.33
C LEU A 394 -7.53 41.93 -14.16
N THR A 395 -7.52 43.25 -14.17
CA THR A 395 -8.18 44.09 -13.16
C THR A 395 -9.68 43.81 -13.10
N GLU A 396 -10.37 43.77 -14.25
CA GLU A 396 -11.80 43.44 -14.30
C GLU A 396 -12.11 42.02 -13.76
N LYS A 397 -11.31 41.02 -14.13
CA LYS A 397 -11.47 39.66 -13.59
C LYS A 397 -11.22 39.63 -12.07
N LEU A 398 -10.23 40.39 -11.57
CA LEU A 398 -9.85 40.41 -10.16
C LEU A 398 -10.92 41.10 -9.28
N ARG A 399 -11.68 42.07 -9.81
CA ARG A 399 -12.74 42.79 -9.08
C ARG A 399 -13.79 41.89 -8.45
N LYS A 400 -14.04 40.70 -9.02
CA LYS A 400 -14.92 39.68 -8.43
C LYS A 400 -14.47 39.30 -7.02
N PHE A 401 -13.16 39.32 -6.76
CA PHE A 401 -12.54 38.90 -5.51
C PHE A 401 -12.15 40.03 -4.58
N THR A 402 -12.04 41.26 -5.08
CA THR A 402 -11.64 42.45 -4.30
C THR A 402 -12.80 43.32 -3.86
N ARG A 403 -13.79 43.51 -4.73
CA ARG A 403 -14.99 44.38 -4.49
C ARG A 403 -16.31 43.64 -4.70
N GLY A 404 -16.28 42.46 -5.32
CA GLY A 404 -17.47 41.67 -5.63
C GLY A 404 -17.88 40.72 -4.52
N THR A 405 -18.71 39.74 -4.89
CA THR A 405 -19.34 38.77 -3.97
C THR A 405 -18.32 37.99 -3.10
N PHE A 406 -17.09 37.80 -3.58
CA PHE A 406 -16.08 37.00 -2.89
C PHE A 406 -15.06 37.82 -2.09
N SER A 407 -15.21 39.17 -2.07
CA SER A 407 -14.26 40.09 -1.42
C SER A 407 -14.09 39.80 0.07
N GLN A 408 -15.18 39.49 0.77
CA GLN A 408 -15.14 39.20 2.20
C GLN A 408 -14.28 37.98 2.53
N PHE A 409 -14.18 37.01 1.62
CA PHE A 409 -13.38 35.82 1.81
C PHE A 409 -11.91 36.03 1.45
N PHE A 410 -11.59 36.65 0.31
CA PHE A 410 -10.25 36.71 -0.24
C PHE A 410 -9.46 38.00 0.10
N ASN A 411 -10.12 39.05 0.48
CA ASN A 411 -9.51 40.39 0.62
C ASN A 411 -9.35 40.83 2.08
N ASN A 412 -8.83 39.93 2.94
CA ASN A 412 -8.62 40.21 4.36
C ASN A 412 -7.24 39.73 4.82
N LYS A 413 -6.74 40.24 5.94
CA LYS A 413 -5.57 39.73 6.63
C LYS A 413 -5.89 38.39 7.32
N SER A 414 -4.93 37.50 7.43
CA SER A 414 -5.08 36.23 8.16
C SER A 414 -5.36 36.48 9.65
N ASN A 415 -6.30 35.69 10.19
CA ASN A 415 -6.66 35.70 11.62
C ASN A 415 -6.76 34.28 12.20
N VAL A 416 -6.31 33.25 11.47
CA VAL A 416 -6.30 31.86 11.93
C VAL A 416 -5.04 31.56 12.72
N ASN A 417 -5.19 30.78 13.80
CA ASN A 417 -4.07 30.33 14.64
C ASN A 417 -3.95 28.80 14.59
N THR A 418 -2.75 28.30 14.30
CA THR A 418 -2.43 26.87 14.18
C THR A 418 -1.55 26.35 15.31
N ASP A 419 -1.57 26.97 16.50
CA ASP A 419 -0.76 26.54 17.65
C ASP A 419 -1.28 25.25 18.31
N SER A 420 -2.52 24.86 18.03
CA SER A 420 -3.11 23.63 18.55
C SER A 420 -2.52 22.40 17.84
N SER A 421 -2.41 21.28 18.58
CA SER A 421 -1.91 20.00 18.02
C SER A 421 -2.80 19.44 16.91
N LEU A 422 -4.08 19.80 16.90
CA LEU A 422 -5.03 19.49 15.83
C LEU A 422 -5.64 20.77 15.30
N THR A 423 -5.44 21.04 14.02
CA THR A 423 -6.09 22.16 13.33
C THR A 423 -6.84 21.66 12.11
N VAL A 424 -8.12 21.98 12.02
CA VAL A 424 -9.01 21.58 10.93
C VAL A 424 -9.51 22.80 10.19
N PHE A 425 -9.34 22.80 8.88
CA PHE A 425 -9.90 23.80 7.96
C PHE A 425 -11.10 23.19 7.23
N GLY A 426 -12.30 23.48 7.67
CA GLY A 426 -13.54 23.06 7.04
C GLY A 426 -13.91 24.01 5.90
N ILE A 427 -14.16 23.47 4.72
CA ILE A 427 -14.51 24.25 3.50
C ILE A 427 -15.81 23.77 2.85
N ARG A 428 -16.65 23.06 3.59
CA ARG A 428 -17.91 22.51 3.09
C ARG A 428 -18.86 23.59 2.56
N ASP A 429 -18.90 24.74 3.25
CA ASP A 429 -19.82 25.81 2.94
C ASP A 429 -19.32 26.73 1.80
N ILE A 430 -18.21 26.36 1.16
CA ILE A 430 -17.68 27.00 -0.05
C ILE A 430 -18.30 26.32 -1.28
N GLU A 431 -18.70 27.15 -2.25
CA GLU A 431 -19.20 26.68 -3.54
C GLU A 431 -18.13 25.86 -4.30
N ASP A 432 -18.56 24.88 -5.06
CA ASP A 432 -17.66 23.92 -5.75
C ASP A 432 -16.63 24.61 -6.66
N GLU A 433 -17.02 25.70 -7.33
CA GLU A 433 -16.12 26.50 -8.20
C GLU A 433 -14.96 27.13 -7.42
N LEU A 434 -15.17 27.48 -6.15
CA LEU A 434 -14.18 28.14 -5.30
C LEU A 434 -13.34 27.15 -4.46
N ARG A 435 -13.78 25.92 -4.31
CA ARG A 435 -13.06 24.91 -3.51
C ARG A 435 -11.60 24.73 -3.91
N PRO A 436 -11.23 24.58 -5.20
CA PRO A 436 -9.82 24.47 -5.60
C PRO A 436 -8.98 25.68 -5.18
N ILE A 437 -9.55 26.89 -5.27
CA ILE A 437 -8.90 28.15 -4.88
C ILE A 437 -8.66 28.16 -3.37
N ALA A 438 -9.71 27.90 -2.59
CA ALA A 438 -9.64 27.85 -1.13
C ALA A 438 -8.64 26.79 -0.64
N MET A 439 -8.68 25.59 -1.21
CA MET A 439 -7.75 24.52 -0.90
C MET A 439 -6.30 24.94 -1.18
N PHE A 440 -6.04 25.59 -2.31
CA PHE A 440 -4.70 26.05 -2.65
C PHE A 440 -4.18 27.10 -1.66
N ILE A 441 -5.03 28.08 -1.25
CA ILE A 441 -4.67 29.11 -0.28
C ILE A 441 -4.38 28.49 1.10
N ILE A 442 -5.26 27.60 1.57
CA ILE A 442 -5.08 26.92 2.85
C ILE A 442 -3.80 26.07 2.85
N MET A 443 -3.53 25.35 1.77
CA MET A 443 -2.32 24.54 1.67
C MET A 443 -1.04 25.39 1.64
N ARG A 444 -1.07 26.56 1.00
CA ARG A 444 0.04 27.52 1.07
C ARG A 444 0.26 28.02 2.49
N TYR A 445 -0.81 28.40 3.17
CA TYR A 445 -0.75 28.81 4.57
C TYR A 445 -0.16 27.69 5.45
N ILE A 446 -0.65 26.48 5.31
CA ILE A 446 -0.11 25.30 6.02
C ILE A 446 1.37 25.09 5.70
N TRP A 447 1.78 25.25 4.45
CA TRP A 447 3.19 25.14 4.06
C TRP A 447 4.07 26.19 4.74
N ASN A 448 3.59 27.43 4.86
CA ASN A 448 4.30 28.47 5.60
C ASN A 448 4.45 28.10 7.09
N VAL A 449 3.37 27.59 7.72
CA VAL A 449 3.41 27.09 9.11
C VAL A 449 4.38 25.92 9.28
N VAL A 450 4.40 24.99 8.35
CA VAL A 450 5.32 23.83 8.38
C VAL A 450 6.77 24.28 8.26
N ARG A 451 7.05 25.30 7.46
CA ARG A 451 8.39 25.87 7.31
C ARG A 451 8.84 26.65 8.53
N SER A 452 7.95 27.29 9.28
CA SER A 452 8.34 28.14 10.42
C SER A 452 8.96 27.34 11.57
N THR A 453 8.47 26.13 11.85
CA THR A 453 8.96 25.28 12.96
C THR A 453 9.17 23.84 12.53
N LEU A 454 10.29 23.23 12.92
CA LEU A 454 10.58 21.82 12.62
C LEU A 454 10.02 20.91 13.71
N LYS A 455 8.88 20.26 13.44
CA LYS A 455 8.30 19.20 14.27
C LYS A 455 7.56 18.19 13.42
N LYS A 456 7.35 16.97 13.95
CA LYS A 456 6.59 15.94 13.25
C LYS A 456 5.14 16.41 13.07
N ARG A 457 4.68 16.47 11.81
CA ARG A 457 3.31 16.84 11.44
C ARG A 457 2.76 15.93 10.37
N ILE A 458 1.45 15.76 10.41
CA ILE A 458 0.69 15.10 9.34
C ILE A 458 -0.28 16.12 8.74
N LEU A 459 -0.16 16.35 7.43
CA LEU A 459 -1.13 17.09 6.65
C LEU A 459 -2.09 16.10 5.99
N ILE A 460 -3.36 16.20 6.31
CA ILE A 460 -4.42 15.34 5.78
C ILE A 460 -5.26 16.16 4.82
N ILE A 461 -5.37 15.70 3.58
CA ILE A 461 -6.14 16.34 2.52
C ILE A 461 -7.24 15.36 2.13
N ASP A 462 -8.45 15.62 2.62
CA ASP A 462 -9.60 14.82 2.20
C ASP A 462 -10.10 15.29 0.84
N GLU A 463 -10.65 14.37 0.04
CA GLU A 463 -11.08 14.60 -1.34
C GLU A 463 -10.01 15.31 -2.18
N ALA A 464 -8.76 14.82 -2.13
CA ALA A 464 -7.60 15.43 -2.79
C ALA A 464 -7.77 15.60 -4.32
N TRP A 465 -8.70 14.87 -4.93
CA TRP A 465 -9.00 14.96 -6.36
C TRP A 465 -9.42 16.40 -6.80
N TRP A 466 -9.97 17.21 -5.89
CA TRP A 466 -10.25 18.62 -6.18
C TRP A 466 -9.00 19.41 -6.56
N MET A 467 -7.88 19.15 -5.87
CA MET A 467 -6.60 19.77 -6.21
C MET A 467 -6.02 19.26 -7.53
N MET A 468 -6.39 18.03 -7.91
CA MET A 468 -5.87 17.39 -9.12
C MET A 468 -6.56 17.87 -10.41
N GLN A 469 -7.65 18.64 -10.31
CA GLN A 469 -8.37 19.21 -11.46
C GLN A 469 -7.57 20.29 -12.18
N ASN A 470 -6.69 21.00 -11.46
CA ASN A 470 -5.86 22.06 -12.00
C ASN A 470 -4.39 21.68 -11.93
N GLU A 471 -3.63 21.98 -12.98
CA GLU A 471 -2.21 21.63 -13.06
C GLU A 471 -1.38 22.31 -11.96
N ASP A 472 -1.61 23.60 -11.68
CA ASP A 472 -0.93 24.35 -10.62
C ASP A 472 -1.22 23.75 -9.22
N GLY A 473 -2.48 23.38 -8.96
CA GLY A 473 -2.88 22.72 -7.71
C GLY A 473 -2.22 21.34 -7.54
N ALA A 474 -2.25 20.53 -8.59
CA ALA A 474 -1.64 19.20 -8.59
C ALA A 474 -0.11 19.27 -8.45
N SER A 475 0.54 20.21 -9.15
CA SER A 475 1.98 20.48 -9.04
C SER A 475 2.37 20.91 -7.63
N PHE A 476 1.58 21.78 -7.01
CA PHE A 476 1.82 22.24 -5.64
C PHE A 476 1.72 21.08 -4.64
N LEU A 477 0.67 20.27 -4.73
CA LEU A 477 0.48 19.07 -3.90
C LEU A 477 1.65 18.08 -4.07
N PHE A 478 2.04 17.79 -5.30
CA PHE A 478 3.20 16.96 -5.59
C PHE A 478 4.49 17.54 -4.98
N GLY A 479 4.67 18.87 -5.10
CA GLY A 479 5.78 19.59 -4.48
C GLY A 479 5.83 19.41 -2.96
N LEU A 480 4.68 19.42 -2.27
CA LEU A 480 4.58 19.14 -0.84
C LEU A 480 4.98 17.69 -0.52
N CYS A 481 4.43 16.71 -1.24
CA CYS A 481 4.78 15.30 -1.06
C CYS A 481 6.28 15.05 -1.24
N LYS A 482 6.93 15.72 -2.21
CA LYS A 482 8.36 15.56 -2.50
C LYS A 482 9.26 16.24 -1.47
N ARG A 483 8.89 17.43 -0.99
CA ARG A 483 9.70 18.26 -0.10
C ARG A 483 9.41 18.07 1.38
N GLY A 484 8.21 17.58 1.73
CA GLY A 484 7.70 17.46 3.10
C GLY A 484 8.64 16.71 4.04
N ARG A 485 9.33 15.67 3.56
CA ARG A 485 10.31 14.89 4.34
C ARG A 485 11.37 15.77 5.04
N LYS A 486 11.86 16.83 4.36
CA LYS A 486 12.88 17.73 4.93
C LYS A 486 12.36 18.56 6.11
N TYR A 487 11.04 18.65 6.26
CA TYR A 487 10.34 19.43 7.29
C TYR A 487 9.58 18.57 8.28
N TRP A 488 9.84 17.25 8.30
CA TRP A 488 9.13 16.28 9.13
C TRP A 488 7.62 16.29 8.90
N LEU A 489 7.23 16.58 7.67
CA LEU A 489 5.84 16.56 7.22
C LEU A 489 5.55 15.25 6.49
N GLY A 490 4.52 14.52 6.94
CA GLY A 490 3.85 13.47 6.19
C GLY A 490 2.58 14.00 5.56
N VAL A 491 2.40 13.82 4.25
CA VAL A 491 1.19 14.22 3.54
C VAL A 491 0.31 12.99 3.34
N THR A 492 -0.93 13.04 3.81
CA THR A 492 -1.95 12.01 3.59
C THR A 492 -2.98 12.52 2.60
N THR A 493 -3.01 11.95 1.41
CA THR A 493 -4.00 12.27 0.36
C THR A 493 -5.09 11.21 0.33
N ILE A 494 -6.33 11.63 0.37
CA ILE A 494 -7.49 10.75 0.44
C ILE A 494 -8.40 11.03 -0.74
N THR A 495 -8.84 9.99 -1.43
CA THR A 495 -9.81 10.13 -2.52
C THR A 495 -10.71 8.90 -2.65
N GLN A 496 -11.92 9.12 -3.11
CA GLN A 496 -12.88 8.06 -3.43
C GLN A 496 -12.75 7.61 -4.89
N ASP A 497 -12.33 8.51 -5.77
CA ASP A 497 -12.19 8.22 -7.21
C ASP A 497 -10.72 8.21 -7.63
N VAL A 498 -10.23 6.99 -7.87
CA VAL A 498 -8.87 6.77 -8.38
C VAL A 498 -8.74 7.29 -9.81
N SER A 499 -9.80 7.18 -10.62
CA SER A 499 -9.77 7.58 -12.03
C SER A 499 -9.54 9.07 -12.16
N ASP A 500 -10.24 9.89 -11.34
CA ASP A 500 -10.08 11.32 -11.36
C ASP A 500 -8.70 11.74 -10.83
N PHE A 501 -8.23 11.08 -9.80
CA PHE A 501 -6.88 11.31 -9.28
C PHE A 501 -5.78 10.98 -10.31
N MET A 502 -5.95 9.91 -11.07
CA MET A 502 -4.98 9.45 -12.08
C MET A 502 -5.06 10.19 -13.43
N LYS A 503 -6.09 11.00 -13.69
CA LYS A 503 -6.17 11.87 -14.87
C LYS A 503 -5.05 12.91 -14.89
N SER A 504 -4.65 13.39 -13.72
CA SER A 504 -3.54 14.33 -13.58
C SER A 504 -2.19 13.63 -13.83
N SER A 505 -1.30 14.32 -14.54
CA SER A 505 0.10 13.88 -14.73
C SER A 505 0.85 13.69 -13.40
N TYR A 506 0.39 14.31 -12.31
CA TYR A 506 0.96 14.22 -10.97
C TYR A 506 0.37 13.09 -10.10
N GLY A 507 -0.72 12.45 -10.50
CA GLY A 507 -1.36 11.39 -9.73
C GLY A 507 -0.43 10.21 -9.44
N LYS A 508 0.13 9.61 -10.48
CA LYS A 508 1.11 8.53 -10.36
C LYS A 508 2.37 8.94 -9.57
N PRO A 509 3.00 10.10 -9.83
CA PRO A 509 4.11 10.60 -9.01
C PRO A 509 3.79 10.76 -7.52
N ILE A 510 2.58 11.21 -7.14
CA ILE A 510 2.18 11.31 -5.73
C ILE A 510 2.09 9.92 -5.09
N ILE A 511 1.47 8.95 -5.77
CA ILE A 511 1.38 7.57 -5.29
C ILE A 511 2.78 6.97 -5.08
N THR A 512 3.67 7.11 -6.05
CA THR A 512 5.04 6.57 -5.96
C THR A 512 5.90 7.26 -4.90
N ASN A 513 5.59 8.50 -4.54
CA ASN A 513 6.21 9.23 -3.43
C ASN A 513 5.44 9.06 -2.09
N SER A 514 4.60 8.05 -1.98
CA SER A 514 3.88 7.71 -0.75
C SER A 514 4.29 6.31 -0.29
N SER A 515 5.13 6.27 0.76
CA SER A 515 5.61 5.00 1.31
C SER A 515 4.52 4.19 1.99
N ILE A 516 3.40 4.83 2.34
CA ILE A 516 2.23 4.17 2.93
C ILE A 516 1.06 4.27 1.97
N GLN A 517 0.36 3.14 1.78
CA GLN A 517 -0.82 3.10 0.93
C GLN A 517 -1.90 2.27 1.63
N LEU A 518 -3.10 2.81 1.77
CA LEU A 518 -4.25 2.11 2.33
C LEU A 518 -5.34 1.98 1.26
N LEU A 519 -5.60 0.76 0.86
CA LEU A 519 -6.67 0.42 -0.06
C LEU A 519 -7.79 -0.25 0.72
N LEU A 520 -8.88 0.46 0.97
CA LEU A 520 -10.09 -0.11 1.55
C LEU A 520 -10.98 -0.67 0.45
N LYS A 521 -12.21 -1.08 0.79
CA LYS A 521 -13.17 -1.61 -0.19
C LYS A 521 -13.29 -0.73 -1.43
N GLN A 522 -13.23 -1.36 -2.61
CA GLN A 522 -13.28 -0.69 -3.91
C GLN A 522 -14.58 -0.97 -4.67
N SER A 523 -14.85 -0.13 -5.68
CA SER A 523 -15.95 -0.38 -6.60
C SER A 523 -15.51 -1.28 -7.77
N PRO A 524 -16.41 -2.10 -8.33
CA PRO A 524 -16.09 -2.89 -9.53
C PRO A 524 -15.62 -2.06 -10.72
N ALA A 525 -16.08 -0.81 -10.84
CA ALA A 525 -15.73 0.06 -11.97
C ALA A 525 -14.27 0.55 -11.94
N GLY A 526 -13.69 0.74 -10.75
CA GLY A 526 -12.32 1.26 -10.60
C GLY A 526 -11.26 0.21 -10.26
N ILE A 527 -11.68 -1.04 -9.98
CA ILE A 527 -10.78 -2.05 -9.42
C ILE A 527 -9.63 -2.46 -10.35
N ASP A 528 -9.84 -2.47 -11.67
CA ASP A 528 -8.79 -2.84 -12.62
C ASP A 528 -7.68 -1.78 -12.67
N LEU A 529 -8.03 -0.51 -12.61
CA LEU A 529 -7.07 0.59 -12.50
C LEU A 529 -6.28 0.52 -11.18
N ILE A 530 -6.95 0.20 -10.08
CA ILE A 530 -6.31 -0.03 -8.77
C ILE A 530 -5.34 -1.20 -8.87
N LYS A 531 -5.77 -2.34 -9.42
CA LYS A 531 -4.91 -3.51 -9.61
C LYS A 531 -3.64 -3.17 -10.38
N GLU A 532 -3.77 -2.46 -11.50
CA GLU A 532 -2.63 -2.05 -12.33
C GLU A 532 -1.72 -1.05 -11.59
N THR A 533 -2.31 -0.04 -10.95
CA THR A 533 -1.56 1.03 -10.28
C THR A 533 -0.74 0.50 -9.10
N PHE A 534 -1.30 -0.40 -8.31
CA PHE A 534 -0.68 -0.95 -7.09
C PHE A 534 -0.09 -2.35 -7.29
N MET A 535 -0.06 -2.86 -8.52
CA MET A 535 0.47 -4.19 -8.89
C MET A 535 -0.13 -5.31 -8.05
N LEU A 536 -1.46 -5.28 -7.84
CA LEU A 536 -2.16 -6.28 -7.03
C LEU A 536 -2.32 -7.60 -7.76
N THR A 537 -2.30 -8.69 -7.01
CA THR A 537 -2.67 -10.02 -7.48
C THR A 537 -4.18 -10.12 -7.76
N GLU A 538 -4.62 -11.14 -8.49
CA GLU A 538 -6.05 -11.38 -8.70
C GLU A 538 -6.78 -11.65 -7.38
N GLN A 539 -6.13 -12.29 -6.42
CA GLN A 539 -6.72 -12.58 -5.12
C GLN A 539 -6.89 -11.30 -4.28
N GLU A 540 -5.93 -10.40 -4.31
CA GLU A 540 -6.03 -9.09 -3.64
C GLU A 540 -7.09 -8.19 -4.28
N LYS A 541 -7.22 -8.23 -5.62
CA LYS A 541 -8.31 -7.58 -6.34
C LYS A 541 -9.68 -8.06 -5.85
N LEU A 542 -9.88 -9.39 -5.77
CA LEU A 542 -11.12 -9.98 -5.27
C LEU A 542 -11.35 -9.62 -3.80
N LEU A 543 -10.31 -9.65 -2.98
CA LEU A 543 -10.38 -9.24 -1.59
C LEU A 543 -10.92 -7.82 -1.46
N LEU A 544 -10.39 -6.84 -2.21
CA LEU A 544 -10.84 -5.44 -2.16
C LEU A 544 -12.29 -5.23 -2.61
N LEU A 545 -12.83 -6.13 -3.42
CA LEU A 545 -14.24 -6.09 -3.83
C LEU A 545 -15.19 -6.61 -2.72
N GLU A 546 -14.75 -7.61 -1.94
CA GLU A 546 -15.59 -8.38 -1.03
C GLU A 546 -15.43 -8.00 0.45
N VAL A 547 -14.31 -7.36 0.84
CA VAL A 547 -14.04 -7.04 2.25
C VAL A 547 -15.17 -6.25 2.92
N PRO A 548 -15.42 -6.50 4.22
CA PRO A 548 -16.27 -5.68 5.06
C PRO A 548 -15.74 -4.24 5.22
N VAL A 549 -16.58 -3.36 5.77
CA VAL A 549 -16.18 -1.98 6.13
C VAL A 549 -15.03 -2.01 7.14
N GLY A 550 -14.02 -1.16 6.94
CA GLY A 550 -12.83 -1.08 7.78
C GLY A 550 -11.80 -2.17 7.54
N GLU A 551 -11.93 -2.93 6.44
CA GLU A 551 -10.94 -3.90 6.02
C GLU A 551 -10.39 -3.56 4.64
N GLY A 552 -9.14 -3.99 4.35
CA GLY A 552 -8.49 -3.68 3.09
C GLY A 552 -7.06 -4.20 3.02
N ILE A 553 -6.25 -3.56 2.19
CA ILE A 553 -4.81 -3.86 2.04
C ILE A 553 -4.02 -2.63 2.48
N PHE A 554 -3.02 -2.84 3.32
CA PHE A 554 -2.14 -1.83 3.86
C PHE A 554 -0.70 -2.07 3.42
N PHE A 555 -0.11 -1.08 2.76
CA PHE A 555 1.27 -1.09 2.32
C PHE A 555 2.12 -0.18 3.22
N ALA A 556 3.31 -0.65 3.57
CA ALA A 556 4.35 0.12 4.23
C ALA A 556 5.70 -0.19 3.59
N GLY A 557 6.21 0.73 2.78
CA GLY A 557 7.36 0.51 1.90
C GLY A 557 7.09 -0.62 0.89
N GLN A 558 7.92 -1.65 0.90
CA GLN A 558 7.77 -2.81 -0.01
C GLN A 558 6.88 -3.93 0.54
N LYS A 559 6.43 -3.82 1.79
CA LYS A 559 5.60 -4.84 2.43
C LYS A 559 4.14 -4.43 2.43
N HIS A 560 3.23 -5.39 2.26
CA HIS A 560 1.81 -5.15 2.42
C HIS A 560 1.11 -6.32 3.10
N VAL A 561 0.00 -6.04 3.75
CA VAL A 561 -0.80 -7.03 4.47
C VAL A 561 -2.29 -6.71 4.32
N ALA A 562 -3.13 -7.74 4.33
CA ALA A 562 -4.56 -7.57 4.52
C ALA A 562 -4.80 -7.10 5.96
N ILE A 563 -5.43 -5.92 6.12
CA ILE A 563 -5.63 -5.27 7.41
C ILE A 563 -7.10 -5.23 7.79
N LYS A 564 -7.36 -5.32 9.09
CA LYS A 564 -8.62 -4.94 9.73
C LYS A 564 -8.35 -3.79 10.69
N ILE A 565 -8.95 -2.64 10.44
CA ILE A 565 -8.87 -1.46 11.30
C ILE A 565 -9.72 -1.72 12.54
N VAL A 566 -9.13 -1.52 13.71
CA VAL A 566 -9.79 -1.76 15.00
C VAL A 566 -9.57 -0.56 15.92
N ALA A 567 -10.62 -0.11 16.58
CA ALA A 567 -10.58 0.90 17.61
C ALA A 567 -10.92 0.27 18.97
N SER A 568 -10.43 0.85 20.05
CA SER A 568 -10.92 0.59 21.38
C SER A 568 -12.32 1.20 21.56
N TYR A 569 -13.05 0.81 22.59
CA TYR A 569 -14.36 1.36 22.87
C TYR A 569 -14.34 2.89 23.04
N THR A 570 -13.35 3.44 23.72
CA THR A 570 -13.20 4.88 23.93
C THR A 570 -12.86 5.63 22.65
N GLU A 571 -11.97 5.09 21.81
CA GLU A 571 -11.66 5.66 20.50
C GLU A 571 -12.90 5.66 19.61
N ASP A 572 -13.62 4.55 19.53
CA ASP A 572 -14.85 4.41 18.74
C ASP A 572 -15.89 5.46 19.15
N GLN A 573 -16.02 5.72 20.45
CA GLN A 573 -16.89 6.77 20.95
C GLN A 573 -16.53 8.17 20.42
N ILE A 574 -15.29 8.48 20.15
CA ILE A 574 -14.83 9.80 19.64
C ILE A 574 -14.96 9.90 18.13
N ILE A 575 -14.62 8.82 17.39
CA ILE A 575 -14.44 8.86 15.94
C ILE A 575 -15.63 8.40 15.11
N THR A 576 -16.65 7.78 15.73
CA THR A 576 -17.81 7.23 15.00
C THR A 576 -18.50 8.27 14.14
N THR A 577 -18.89 7.85 12.94
CA THR A 577 -19.70 8.62 12.00
C THR A 577 -21.11 8.03 11.84
N ASP A 578 -21.43 6.99 12.63
CA ASP A 578 -22.76 6.36 12.60
C ASP A 578 -23.82 7.33 13.15
N PRO A 579 -24.82 7.75 12.34
CA PRO A 579 -25.85 8.68 12.76
C PRO A 579 -26.69 8.18 13.95
N GLU A 580 -26.91 6.86 14.06
CA GLU A 580 -27.67 6.30 15.17
C GLU A 580 -26.90 6.39 16.49
N GLN A 581 -25.60 6.12 16.44
CA GLN A 581 -24.73 6.23 17.63
C GLN A 581 -24.57 7.70 18.05
N ILE A 582 -24.40 8.62 17.09
CA ILE A 582 -24.33 10.06 17.35
C ILE A 582 -25.62 10.55 18.03
N LYS A 583 -26.78 10.14 17.52
CA LYS A 583 -28.09 10.53 18.08
C LYS A 583 -28.29 10.00 19.50
N LYS A 584 -27.88 8.75 19.78
CA LYS A 584 -27.96 8.18 21.14
C LYS A 584 -27.10 8.97 22.14
N ARG A 585 -25.94 9.46 21.73
CA ARG A 585 -25.06 10.29 22.60
C ARG A 585 -25.67 11.67 22.90
N GLN A 586 -26.24 12.33 21.89
CA GLN A 586 -26.90 13.62 22.08
C GLN A 586 -28.12 13.52 23.03
N GLN A 587 -28.68 12.32 23.21
CA GLN A 587 -29.77 12.08 24.17
C GLN A 587 -29.27 11.73 25.58
N GLN A 588 -27.98 11.38 25.75
CA GLN A 588 -27.37 11.02 27.03
C GLN A 588 -26.52 12.14 27.64
N SER A 589 -26.20 13.20 26.88
CA SER A 589 -25.55 14.42 27.31
C SER A 589 -26.60 15.50 27.64
#